data_5a769559acc104faf854a22209380b74
#
_entry.id   5a769559acc104faf854a22209380b74
#
_cell.length_a   1.000
_cell.length_b   1.000
_cell.length_c   1.000
_cell.angle_alpha   90.00
_cell.angle_beta   90.00
_cell.angle_gamma   90.00
#
_symmetry.space_group_name_H-M   'P 1'
#
loop_
_entity.id
_entity.type
_entity.pdbx_description
1 polymer ?
#
loop_
_entity_poly.entity_id
_entity_poly.type
_entity_poly.pdbx_seq_one_letter_code
_entity_poly.pdbx_strand_id
1 'polypeptide(L)'
;FALALRAQGLEIARTSVPKQTDTTQRWKLTLRLIESGAEVPTKIEFSRRGLEGEKAVEPVDAGIIRTYQLYPVIVQHYSIHAAFAQKVSALALREQVQSRDVFDLKLLLDAGGAEQPLPAPAAANLVTAIDNALAVDYDAFAGQVLAFLEPEYQEHYGTRRAWAELHEQVVDGLEALRG
;
A
#
# COMPACT_ATOMS: atom_id res chain seq x y z
N PHE A 1 -18.88 10.50 -13.33
CA PHE A 1 -18.62 9.64 -12.16
C PHE A 1 -19.91 8.91 -11.71
N ALA A 2 -21.00 9.61 -11.30
CA ALA A 2 -22.24 8.97 -10.83
C ALA A 2 -22.90 8.01 -11.86
N LEU A 3 -22.88 8.36 -13.15
CA LEU A 3 -23.37 7.49 -14.22
C LEU A 3 -22.52 6.21 -14.35
N ALA A 4 -21.19 6.32 -14.23
CA ALA A 4 -20.33 5.14 -14.28
C ALA A 4 -20.54 4.21 -13.07
N LEU A 5 -20.78 4.77 -11.88
CA LEU A 5 -21.13 3.98 -10.70
C LEU A 5 -22.47 3.23 -10.89
N ARG A 6 -23.49 3.90 -11.42
CA ARG A 6 -24.79 3.26 -11.68
C ARG A 6 -24.70 2.13 -12.71
N ALA A 7 -23.85 2.27 -13.71
CA ALA A 7 -23.58 1.18 -14.67
C ALA A 7 -22.94 -0.06 -14.02
N GLN A 8 -22.32 0.12 -12.85
CA GLN A 8 -21.74 -0.95 -12.01
C GLN A 8 -22.68 -1.37 -10.85
N GLY A 9 -23.94 -1.00 -10.88
CA GLY A 9 -24.89 -1.34 -9.82
C GLY A 9 -24.70 -0.57 -8.51
N LEU A 10 -24.02 0.58 -8.56
CA LEU A 10 -23.70 1.40 -7.39
C LEU A 10 -24.32 2.78 -7.50
N GLU A 11 -24.71 3.34 -6.37
CA GLU A 11 -25.12 4.75 -6.27
C GLU A 11 -24.42 5.44 -5.08
N ILE A 12 -24.32 6.76 -5.14
CA ILE A 12 -23.80 7.56 -4.02
C ILE A 12 -24.95 7.83 -3.05
N ALA A 13 -24.95 7.18 -1.90
CA ALA A 13 -25.94 7.39 -0.85
C ALA A 13 -25.66 8.66 -0.05
N ARG A 14 -24.38 8.94 0.26
CA ARG A 14 -23.95 10.10 1.05
C ARG A 14 -22.57 10.59 0.60
N THR A 15 -22.34 11.90 0.72
CA THR A 15 -21.01 12.51 0.54
C THR A 15 -20.73 13.43 1.73
N SER A 16 -19.48 13.48 2.15
CA SER A 16 -19.00 14.50 3.09
C SER A 16 -18.45 15.70 2.34
N VAL A 17 -18.38 16.85 3.02
CA VAL A 17 -17.61 17.99 2.53
C VAL A 17 -16.16 17.56 2.32
N PRO A 18 -15.55 17.86 1.15
CA PRO A 18 -14.15 17.50 0.91
C PRO A 18 -13.23 18.16 1.94
N LYS A 19 -12.35 17.37 2.54
CA LYS A 19 -11.27 17.90 3.36
C LYS A 19 -10.09 18.22 2.45
N GLN A 20 -9.62 19.46 2.54
CA GLN A 20 -8.42 19.92 1.83
C GLN A 20 -7.40 20.45 2.84
N THR A 21 -6.18 19.96 2.71
CA THR A 21 -5.00 20.44 3.42
C THR A 21 -3.89 20.71 2.40
N ASP A 22 -2.78 21.26 2.84
CA ASP A 22 -1.61 21.49 1.97
C ASP A 22 -1.07 20.21 1.36
N THR A 23 -1.23 19.08 2.06
CA THR A 23 -0.67 17.78 1.66
C THR A 23 -1.70 16.80 1.11
N THR A 24 -3.00 17.01 1.32
CA THR A 24 -4.01 16.00 1.03
C THR A 24 -5.34 16.61 0.60
N GLN A 25 -5.94 16.01 -0.41
CA GLN A 25 -7.33 16.27 -0.81
C GLN A 25 -8.12 14.97 -0.67
N ARG A 26 -9.21 14.98 0.11
CA ARG A 26 -9.96 13.78 0.48
C ARG A 26 -11.45 13.97 0.37
N TRP A 27 -12.13 12.99 -0.24
CA TRP A 27 -13.59 12.83 -0.23
C TRP A 27 -13.94 11.54 0.49
N LYS A 28 -14.94 11.61 1.37
CA LYS A 28 -15.58 10.43 1.94
C LYS A 28 -16.96 10.28 1.32
N LEU A 29 -17.23 9.09 0.83
CA LEU A 29 -18.47 8.71 0.17
C LEU A 29 -19.06 7.50 0.90
N THR A 30 -20.39 7.37 0.90
CA THR A 30 -21.02 6.09 1.15
C THR A 30 -21.66 5.65 -0.16
N LEU A 31 -21.18 4.52 -0.68
CA LEU A 31 -21.78 3.89 -1.85
C LEU A 31 -22.86 2.91 -1.39
N ARG A 32 -23.94 2.80 -2.16
CA ARG A 32 -25.00 1.82 -1.94
C ARG A 32 -25.03 0.88 -3.13
N LEU A 33 -25.03 -0.43 -2.86
CA LEU A 33 -25.31 -1.44 -3.86
C LEU A 33 -26.81 -1.38 -4.18
N ILE A 34 -27.17 -1.17 -5.45
CA ILE A 34 -28.56 -0.97 -5.88
C ILE A 34 -29.39 -2.24 -5.62
N GLU A 35 -28.80 -3.42 -5.86
CA GLU A 35 -29.47 -4.70 -5.73
C GLU A 35 -29.77 -5.08 -4.27
N SER A 36 -28.81 -4.95 -3.38
CA SER A 36 -28.94 -5.40 -1.97
C SER A 36 -29.28 -4.29 -0.99
N GLY A 37 -29.12 -3.02 -1.40
CA GLY A 37 -29.23 -1.87 -0.51
C GLY A 37 -28.07 -1.71 0.49
N ALA A 38 -27.08 -2.60 0.46
CA ALA A 38 -25.94 -2.56 1.36
C ALA A 38 -25.10 -1.28 1.14
N GLU A 39 -24.69 -0.65 2.24
CA GLU A 39 -23.90 0.58 2.22
C GLU A 39 -22.43 0.28 2.52
N VAL A 40 -21.54 0.80 1.66
CA VAL A 40 -20.09 0.63 1.77
C VAL A 40 -19.44 2.01 1.91
N PRO A 41 -18.80 2.30 3.06
CA PRO A 41 -18.03 3.53 3.23
C PRO A 41 -16.78 3.48 2.32
N THR A 42 -16.61 4.54 1.55
CA THR A 42 -15.52 4.66 0.56
C THR A 42 -14.81 5.99 0.72
N LYS A 43 -13.53 6.00 0.44
CA LYS A 43 -12.68 7.18 0.51
C LYS A 43 -11.89 7.33 -0.79
N ILE A 44 -11.91 8.54 -1.35
CA ILE A 44 -11.00 8.94 -2.44
C ILE A 44 -10.04 9.97 -1.85
N GLU A 45 -8.77 9.71 -1.98
CA GLU A 45 -7.72 10.57 -1.43
C GLU A 45 -6.62 10.80 -2.46
N PHE A 46 -6.26 12.07 -2.65
CA PHE A 46 -5.13 12.48 -3.48
C PHE A 46 -4.08 13.14 -2.60
N SER A 47 -2.85 12.68 -2.72
CA SER A 47 -1.71 13.38 -2.15
C SER A 47 -1.37 14.60 -3.01
N ARG A 48 -1.15 15.74 -2.36
CA ARG A 48 -0.62 16.96 -2.98
C ARG A 48 0.89 17.08 -2.86
N ARG A 49 1.51 16.11 -2.20
CA ARG A 49 2.97 16.00 -2.16
C ARG A 49 3.48 15.70 -3.56
N GLY A 50 4.57 16.33 -3.93
CA GLY A 50 5.22 16.04 -5.21
C GLY A 50 5.51 14.55 -5.36
N LEU A 51 5.45 14.06 -6.58
CA LEU A 51 5.92 12.72 -6.91
C LEU A 51 7.43 12.80 -7.09
N GLU A 52 8.18 12.53 -6.03
CA GLU A 52 9.65 12.40 -6.08
C GLU A 52 10.02 10.94 -6.37
N GLY A 53 11.05 10.74 -7.19
CA GLY A 53 11.52 9.42 -7.60
C GLY A 53 11.13 9.04 -9.02
N GLU A 54 11.70 7.94 -9.47
CA GLU A 54 11.48 7.38 -10.80
C GLU A 54 10.04 6.88 -10.96
N LYS A 55 9.50 7.09 -12.15
CA LYS A 55 8.12 6.73 -12.50
C LYS A 55 8.12 5.80 -13.71
N ALA A 56 7.23 4.82 -13.67
CA ALA A 56 6.86 3.99 -14.81
C ALA A 56 5.47 4.37 -15.32
N VAL A 57 5.22 4.13 -16.60
CA VAL A 57 3.90 4.30 -17.23
C VAL A 57 3.56 2.97 -17.86
N GLU A 58 2.67 2.22 -17.25
CA GLU A 58 2.39 0.84 -17.60
C GLU A 58 0.89 0.55 -17.62
N PRO A 59 0.44 -0.44 -18.38
CA PRO A 59 -0.93 -0.92 -18.29
C PRO A 59 -1.15 -1.62 -16.93
N VAL A 60 -2.33 -1.43 -16.36
CA VAL A 60 -2.76 -2.20 -15.18
C VAL A 60 -2.77 -3.69 -15.54
N ASP A 61 -2.35 -4.53 -14.59
CA ASP A 61 -2.28 -5.98 -14.79
C ASP A 61 -3.58 -6.57 -15.35
N ALA A 62 -3.44 -7.45 -16.34
CA ALA A 62 -4.57 -8.03 -17.05
C ALA A 62 -5.44 -8.93 -16.15
N GLY A 63 -4.88 -9.51 -15.07
CA GLY A 63 -5.62 -10.27 -14.06
C GLY A 63 -6.54 -9.35 -13.27
N ILE A 64 -6.02 -8.20 -12.79
CA ILE A 64 -6.81 -7.18 -12.10
C ILE A 64 -7.94 -6.68 -13.01
N ILE A 65 -7.63 -6.34 -14.25
CA ILE A 65 -8.62 -5.88 -15.25
C ILE A 65 -9.75 -6.90 -15.40
N ARG A 66 -9.43 -8.19 -15.53
CA ARG A 66 -10.42 -9.26 -15.67
C ARG A 66 -11.23 -9.48 -14.38
N THR A 67 -10.55 -9.57 -13.23
CA THR A 67 -11.18 -9.85 -11.93
C THR A 67 -12.22 -8.79 -11.59
N TYR A 68 -11.88 -7.52 -11.82
CA TYR A 68 -12.77 -6.40 -11.49
C TYR A 68 -13.58 -5.87 -12.67
N GLN A 69 -13.53 -6.54 -13.83
CA GLN A 69 -14.24 -6.16 -15.06
C GLN A 69 -14.02 -4.70 -15.46
N LEU A 70 -12.77 -4.25 -15.35
CA LEU A 70 -12.38 -2.88 -15.67
C LEU A 70 -12.07 -2.73 -17.16
N TYR A 71 -12.14 -1.49 -17.65
CA TYR A 71 -11.54 -1.17 -18.94
C TYR A 71 -10.01 -1.17 -18.82
N PRO A 72 -9.28 -1.52 -19.91
CA PRO A 72 -7.83 -1.39 -19.93
C PRO A 72 -7.42 0.05 -19.62
N VAL A 73 -6.56 0.22 -18.63
CA VAL A 73 -6.07 1.54 -18.15
C VAL A 73 -4.55 1.53 -18.14
N ILE A 74 -3.97 2.60 -18.66
CA ILE A 74 -2.54 2.89 -18.50
C ILE A 74 -2.41 3.88 -17.35
N VAL A 75 -1.53 3.57 -16.39
CA VAL A 75 -1.33 4.40 -15.19
C VAL A 75 0.14 4.79 -15.04
N GLN A 76 0.36 5.98 -14.50
CA GLN A 76 1.67 6.39 -14.02
C GLN A 76 1.78 5.98 -12.54
N HIS A 77 2.83 5.27 -12.21
CA HIS A 77 3.15 4.85 -10.85
C HIS A 77 4.64 4.98 -10.56
N TYR A 78 5.05 4.79 -9.32
CA TYR A 78 6.46 4.71 -8.98
C TYR A 78 7.08 3.44 -9.57
N SER A 79 8.35 3.51 -9.98
CA SER A 79 9.14 2.30 -10.21
C SER A 79 9.24 1.49 -8.91
N ILE A 80 9.52 0.19 -9.03
CA ILE A 80 9.66 -0.70 -7.86
C ILE A 80 10.70 -0.15 -6.89
N HIS A 81 11.85 0.30 -7.39
CA HIS A 81 12.91 0.90 -6.59
C HIS A 81 12.46 2.20 -5.89
N ALA A 82 11.77 3.10 -6.60
CA ALA A 82 11.25 4.33 -5.99
C ALA A 82 10.18 4.05 -4.93
N ALA A 83 9.30 3.06 -5.15
CA ALA A 83 8.33 2.62 -4.16
C ALA A 83 9.01 2.02 -2.93
N PHE A 84 10.06 1.20 -3.11
CA PHE A 84 10.86 0.65 -2.04
C PHE A 84 11.52 1.75 -1.18
N ALA A 85 12.20 2.70 -1.81
CA ALA A 85 12.83 3.82 -1.12
C ALA A 85 11.81 4.67 -0.32
N GLN A 86 10.61 4.87 -0.88
CA GLN A 86 9.53 5.54 -0.16
C GLN A 86 9.04 4.75 1.05
N LYS A 87 8.97 3.41 0.95
CA LYS A 87 8.54 2.56 2.07
C LYS A 87 9.58 2.52 3.17
N VAL A 88 10.87 2.52 2.85
CA VAL A 88 11.97 2.70 3.83
C VAL A 88 11.78 4.01 4.59
N SER A 89 11.58 5.12 3.86
CA SER A 89 11.37 6.42 4.49
C SER A 89 10.06 6.48 5.28
N ALA A 90 8.99 5.86 4.80
CA ALA A 90 7.72 5.83 5.51
C ALA A 90 7.82 5.06 6.82
N LEU A 91 8.47 3.90 6.82
CA LEU A 91 8.68 3.09 8.02
C LEU A 91 9.50 3.83 9.08
N ALA A 92 10.52 4.60 8.66
CA ALA A 92 11.36 5.38 9.55
C ALA A 92 10.65 6.61 10.14
N LEU A 93 9.87 7.33 9.33
CA LEU A 93 9.40 8.68 9.66
C LEU A 93 7.95 8.74 10.17
N ARG A 94 7.22 7.62 10.22
CA ARG A 94 5.87 7.61 10.80
C ARG A 94 5.93 7.78 12.30
N GLU A 95 5.05 8.60 12.83
CA GLU A 95 4.83 8.75 14.26
C GLU A 95 4.43 7.41 14.94
N GLN A 96 3.64 6.60 14.22
CA GLN A 96 3.28 5.25 14.63
C GLN A 96 3.69 4.27 13.54
N VAL A 97 4.54 3.32 13.90
CA VAL A 97 4.98 2.25 13.00
C VAL A 97 3.77 1.44 12.53
N GLN A 98 3.75 1.13 11.25
CA GLN A 98 2.65 0.38 10.63
C GLN A 98 3.18 -0.94 10.07
N SER A 99 2.64 -2.06 10.53
CA SER A 99 3.06 -3.39 10.05
C SER A 99 2.86 -3.58 8.54
N ARG A 100 1.91 -2.85 7.94
CA ARG A 100 1.74 -2.84 6.47
C ARG A 100 2.97 -2.31 5.72
N ASP A 101 3.75 -1.38 6.31
CA ASP A 101 4.95 -0.88 5.64
C ASP A 101 6.04 -1.97 5.60
N VAL A 102 6.09 -2.85 6.63
CA VAL A 102 6.95 -4.05 6.63
C VAL A 102 6.49 -5.06 5.58
N PHE A 103 5.18 -5.32 5.50
CA PHE A 103 4.62 -6.23 4.49
C PHE A 103 4.85 -5.71 3.06
N ASP A 104 4.62 -4.42 2.82
CA ASP A 104 4.89 -3.79 1.53
C ASP A 104 6.37 -3.87 1.15
N LEU A 105 7.29 -3.69 2.13
CA LEU A 105 8.73 -3.85 1.90
C LEU A 105 9.09 -5.27 1.48
N LYS A 106 8.46 -6.30 2.08
CA LYS A 106 8.66 -7.69 1.66
C LYS A 106 8.29 -7.88 0.18
N LEU A 107 7.11 -7.40 -0.22
CA LEU A 107 6.65 -7.53 -1.61
C LEU A 107 7.59 -6.78 -2.59
N LEU A 108 8.08 -5.61 -2.18
CA LEU A 108 8.98 -4.80 -3.00
C LEU A 108 10.39 -5.40 -3.08
N LEU A 109 10.87 -6.04 -2.01
CA LEU A 109 12.13 -6.80 -2.01
C LEU A 109 12.04 -7.98 -2.98
N ASP A 110 10.95 -8.76 -2.93
CA ASP A 110 10.72 -9.89 -3.84
C ASP A 110 10.66 -9.44 -5.31
N ALA A 111 10.20 -8.23 -5.55
CA ALA A 111 10.13 -7.61 -6.87
C ALA A 111 11.45 -6.93 -7.32
N GLY A 112 12.54 -7.05 -6.55
CA GLY A 112 13.83 -6.46 -6.90
C GLY A 112 14.02 -4.99 -6.50
N GLY A 113 13.21 -4.49 -5.58
CA GLY A 113 13.25 -3.07 -5.16
C GLY A 113 14.56 -2.62 -4.54
N ALA A 114 15.37 -3.55 -4.03
CA ALA A 114 16.66 -3.30 -3.40
C ALA A 114 17.88 -3.54 -4.33
N GLU A 115 17.67 -3.81 -5.61
CA GLU A 115 18.77 -4.07 -6.56
C GLU A 115 19.64 -2.85 -6.85
N GLN A 116 19.16 -1.66 -6.53
CA GLN A 116 19.89 -0.40 -6.70
C GLN A 116 20.13 0.26 -5.34
N PRO A 117 21.20 1.07 -5.20
CA PRO A 117 21.47 1.83 -3.99
C PRO A 117 20.30 2.78 -3.66
N LEU A 118 19.94 2.86 -2.38
CA LEU A 118 18.92 3.81 -1.94
C LEU A 118 19.33 5.26 -2.24
N PRO A 119 18.38 6.11 -2.71
CA PRO A 119 18.61 7.54 -2.80
C PRO A 119 18.90 8.13 -1.41
N ALA A 120 19.72 9.20 -1.37
CA ALA A 120 20.23 9.77 -0.14
C ALA A 120 19.18 10.00 0.98
N PRO A 121 17.97 10.52 0.70
CA PRO A 121 16.96 10.68 1.74
C PRO A 121 16.50 9.35 2.37
N ALA A 122 16.37 8.29 1.57
CA ALA A 122 15.98 6.97 2.07
C ALA A 122 17.15 6.29 2.79
N ALA A 123 18.38 6.41 2.26
CA ALA A 123 19.58 5.88 2.89
C ALA A 123 19.81 6.49 4.28
N ALA A 124 19.55 7.79 4.46
CA ALA A 124 19.66 8.46 5.76
C ALA A 124 18.66 7.93 6.79
N ASN A 125 17.54 7.36 6.35
CA ASN A 125 16.48 6.82 7.19
C ASN A 125 16.64 5.31 7.46
N LEU A 126 17.61 4.63 6.84
CA LEU A 126 17.70 3.17 6.81
C LEU A 126 17.82 2.55 8.21
N VAL A 127 18.68 3.09 9.05
CA VAL A 127 18.88 2.57 10.42
C VAL A 127 17.59 2.65 11.23
N THR A 128 16.92 3.80 11.20
CA THR A 128 15.64 3.98 11.89
C THR A 128 14.56 3.07 11.32
N ALA A 129 14.57 2.82 10.00
CA ALA A 129 13.63 1.90 9.37
C ALA A 129 13.84 0.46 9.86
N ILE A 130 15.09 0.01 10.01
CA ILE A 130 15.45 -1.31 10.56
C ILE A 130 14.97 -1.42 12.02
N ASP A 131 15.27 -0.44 12.86
CA ASP A 131 14.85 -0.43 14.26
C ASP A 131 13.32 -0.49 14.38
N ASN A 132 12.62 0.26 13.54
CA ASN A 132 11.15 0.25 13.51
C ASN A 132 10.59 -1.05 12.92
N ALA A 133 11.26 -1.67 11.94
CA ALA A 133 10.88 -2.99 11.45
C ALA A 133 10.95 -4.02 12.58
N LEU A 134 12.05 -4.06 13.31
CA LEU A 134 12.27 -4.97 14.44
C LEU A 134 11.23 -4.83 15.56
N ALA A 135 10.65 -3.65 15.72
CA ALA A 135 9.62 -3.39 16.72
C ALA A 135 8.22 -3.92 16.32
N VAL A 136 8.00 -4.35 15.07
CA VAL A 136 6.69 -4.83 14.61
C VAL A 136 6.51 -6.30 14.96
N ASP A 137 5.49 -6.59 15.76
CA ASP A 137 5.13 -7.95 16.15
C ASP A 137 4.04 -8.58 15.25
N TYR A 138 3.83 -9.89 15.47
CA TYR A 138 2.81 -10.64 14.74
C TYR A 138 1.39 -10.12 15.01
N ASP A 139 1.08 -9.66 16.21
CA ASP A 139 -0.28 -9.27 16.56
C ASP A 139 -0.65 -7.96 15.86
N ALA A 140 0.32 -7.03 15.72
CA ALA A 140 0.16 -5.84 14.89
C ALA A 140 -0.02 -6.20 13.40
N PHE A 141 0.76 -7.16 12.88
CA PHE A 141 0.61 -7.66 11.51
C PHE A 141 -0.76 -8.31 11.30
N ALA A 142 -1.19 -9.19 12.21
CA ALA A 142 -2.47 -9.88 12.11
C ALA A 142 -3.64 -8.90 12.07
N GLY A 143 -3.61 -7.85 12.90
CA GLY A 143 -4.69 -6.86 12.96
C GLY A 143 -4.68 -5.81 11.84
N GLN A 144 -3.51 -5.45 11.33
CA GLN A 144 -3.37 -4.35 10.36
C GLN A 144 -3.24 -4.82 8.91
N VAL A 145 -2.83 -6.06 8.66
CA VAL A 145 -2.57 -6.60 7.32
C VAL A 145 -3.36 -7.88 7.10
N LEU A 146 -3.05 -8.94 7.86
CA LEU A 146 -3.58 -10.29 7.63
C LEU A 146 -5.11 -10.32 7.57
N ALA A 147 -5.78 -9.58 8.46
CA ALA A 147 -7.26 -9.51 8.50
C ALA A 147 -7.89 -8.94 7.21
N PHE A 148 -7.11 -8.29 6.36
CA PHE A 148 -7.57 -7.64 5.13
C PHE A 148 -7.09 -8.34 3.85
N LEU A 149 -6.27 -9.38 3.98
CA LEU A 149 -5.82 -10.18 2.85
C LEU A 149 -6.93 -11.13 2.38
N GLU A 150 -6.85 -11.54 1.13
CA GLU A 150 -7.70 -12.60 0.59
C GLU A 150 -7.45 -13.94 1.28
N PRO A 151 -8.43 -14.87 1.35
CA PRO A 151 -8.32 -16.11 2.13
C PRO A 151 -7.06 -16.94 1.84
N GLU A 152 -6.65 -17.02 0.58
CA GLU A 152 -5.43 -17.75 0.18
C GLU A 152 -4.15 -17.15 0.78
N TYR A 153 -4.07 -15.82 0.85
CA TYR A 153 -2.95 -15.12 1.48
C TYR A 153 -3.02 -15.17 3.00
N GLN A 154 -4.24 -15.17 3.57
CA GLN A 154 -4.42 -15.39 5.00
C GLN A 154 -3.92 -16.77 5.42
N GLU A 155 -4.17 -17.81 4.62
CA GLU A 155 -3.63 -19.16 4.85
C GLU A 155 -2.11 -19.17 4.76
N HIS A 156 -1.54 -18.50 3.75
CA HIS A 156 -0.10 -18.47 3.53
C HIS A 156 0.67 -17.72 4.63
N TYR A 157 0.18 -16.54 5.03
CA TYR A 157 0.87 -15.66 6.00
C TYR A 157 0.33 -15.77 7.44
N GLY A 158 -0.72 -16.57 7.68
CA GLY A 158 -1.50 -16.56 8.90
C GLY A 158 -0.84 -17.19 10.13
N THR A 159 0.36 -17.70 10.04
CA THR A 159 1.05 -18.30 11.17
C THR A 159 2.15 -17.39 11.72
N ARG A 160 2.42 -17.49 13.04
CA ARG A 160 3.55 -16.76 13.65
C ARG A 160 4.89 -17.14 13.01
N ARG A 161 5.02 -18.37 12.50
CA ARG A 161 6.20 -18.83 11.79
C ARG A 161 6.34 -18.12 10.43
N ALA A 162 5.28 -18.09 9.64
CA ALA A 162 5.31 -17.39 8.34
C ALA A 162 5.62 -15.89 8.51
N TRP A 163 5.06 -15.28 9.56
CA TRP A 163 5.42 -13.91 9.92
C TRP A 163 6.89 -13.77 10.28
N ALA A 164 7.44 -14.64 11.13
CA ALA A 164 8.84 -14.58 11.52
C ALA A 164 9.78 -14.68 10.30
N GLU A 165 9.50 -15.62 9.38
CA GLU A 165 10.26 -15.81 8.13
C GLU A 165 10.17 -14.57 7.22
N LEU A 166 8.97 -13.97 7.08
CA LEU A 166 8.75 -12.74 6.32
C LEU A 166 9.51 -11.56 6.95
N HIS A 167 9.37 -11.41 8.25
CA HIS A 167 9.97 -10.32 9.01
C HIS A 167 11.51 -10.36 8.98
N GLU A 168 12.09 -11.56 9.17
CA GLU A 168 13.54 -11.79 9.04
C GLU A 168 14.04 -11.39 7.64
N GLN A 169 13.35 -11.82 6.58
CA GLN A 169 13.73 -11.45 5.21
C GLN A 169 13.71 -9.94 4.96
N VAL A 170 12.75 -9.21 5.56
CA VAL A 170 12.72 -7.74 5.45
C VAL A 170 13.88 -7.11 6.20
N VAL A 171 14.14 -7.54 7.42
CA VAL A 171 15.25 -7.01 8.23
C VAL A 171 16.58 -7.29 7.55
N ASP A 172 16.83 -8.52 7.10
CA ASP A 172 18.05 -8.91 6.39
C ASP A 172 18.24 -8.12 5.09
N GLY A 173 17.14 -7.95 4.32
CA GLY A 173 17.15 -7.17 3.10
C GLY A 173 17.51 -5.68 3.33
N LEU A 174 17.01 -5.10 4.41
CA LEU A 174 17.35 -3.73 4.80
C LEU A 174 18.79 -3.64 5.34
N GLU A 175 19.23 -4.60 6.16
CA GLU A 175 20.60 -4.68 6.69
C GLU A 175 21.64 -4.78 5.57
N ALA A 176 21.36 -5.57 4.53
CA ALA A 176 22.24 -5.72 3.37
C ALA A 176 22.51 -4.38 2.64
N LEU A 177 21.63 -3.38 2.79
CA LEU A 177 21.79 -2.05 2.19
C LEU A 177 22.63 -1.10 3.04
N ARG A 178 23.07 -1.50 4.24
CA ARG A 178 23.94 -0.66 5.11
C ARG A 178 25.39 -0.60 4.64
N GLY A 179 25.78 -1.46 3.71
CA GLY A 179 27.07 -1.84 3.16
C GLY A 179 28.16 -0.85 3.07
#